data_9ce0b224a9229438c2a7bde2c3b5f9aa
#
_entry.id   9ce0b224a9229438c2a7bde2c3b5f9aa
#
_cell.length_a   1.000
_cell.length_b   1.000
_cell.length_c   1.000
_cell.angle_alpha   90.00
_cell.angle_beta   90.00
_cell.angle_gamma   90.00
#
_symmetry.space_group_name_H-M   'P 1'
#
loop_
_entity.id
_entity.type
_entity.pdbx_description
1 polymer ?
#
loop_
_entity_poly.entity_id
_entity_poly.type
_entity_poly.pdbx_seq_one_letter_code
_entity_poly.pdbx_strand_id
1 'polypeptide(L)'
;MMIQAVLSNPSHPEYGVATIPFPIPNDQYAHCMELLEALEIGDAVKADCKVEKIDSLYTVLKRVEMLTVNVEELNYLAKRLDSFDTSEAAQFQAMAHKLELFELKDLINLTFCCQQATAITNFSDLDAVGRDHYMNLHGGSASVDELNKLDSEETARRLIESGGGTITPYGVVYDNGMKLEQVYDGRFFPCYYYEPNAITVAVTSKREPEDTEHITWLFLPMVQEEIDRALLRGGITDSADVRLQLEDSQLPNEVDVLLDMERENLSDLNALAQAADSLSDSCLLYTSDAAD
;
A
#
# COMPACT_ATOMS: atom_id res chain seq x y z
N MET A 1 1.72 -9.77 -6.98
CA MET A 1 1.51 -11.09 -6.30
C MET A 1 0.12 -11.12 -5.71
N MET A 2 -0.73 -12.09 -6.00
CA MET A 2 -2.14 -12.09 -5.60
C MET A 2 -2.31 -12.81 -4.24
N ILE A 3 -3.00 -12.15 -3.32
CA ILE A 3 -3.52 -12.74 -2.08
C ILE A 3 -4.97 -13.12 -2.36
N GLN A 4 -5.39 -14.32 -2.00
CA GLN A 4 -6.80 -14.70 -2.05
C GLN A 4 -7.33 -14.87 -0.63
N ALA A 5 -8.39 -14.14 -0.28
CA ALA A 5 -9.05 -14.28 1.00
C ALA A 5 -10.48 -14.81 0.82
N VAL A 6 -10.85 -15.79 1.65
CA VAL A 6 -12.21 -16.28 1.77
C VAL A 6 -12.86 -15.52 2.91
N LEU A 7 -13.88 -14.72 2.59
CA LEU A 7 -14.55 -13.82 3.52
C LEU A 7 -15.99 -14.29 3.78
N SER A 8 -16.47 -14.07 5.00
CA SER A 8 -17.83 -14.36 5.43
C SER A 8 -18.41 -13.26 6.32
N ASN A 9 -19.72 -13.24 6.45
CA ASN A 9 -20.38 -12.37 7.42
C ASN A 9 -20.34 -13.01 8.82
N PRO A 10 -19.67 -12.41 9.82
CA PRO A 10 -19.60 -12.98 11.16
C PRO A 10 -20.95 -13.05 11.87
N SER A 11 -21.92 -12.21 11.48
CA SER A 11 -23.27 -12.16 12.06
C SER A 11 -24.25 -13.10 11.35
N HIS A 12 -23.98 -13.42 10.07
CA HIS A 12 -24.85 -14.22 9.19
C HIS A 12 -24.06 -15.30 8.43
N PRO A 13 -23.51 -16.30 9.15
CA PRO A 13 -22.71 -17.37 8.52
C PRO A 13 -23.52 -18.19 7.48
N GLU A 14 -24.84 -18.15 7.55
CA GLU A 14 -25.74 -18.80 6.60
C GLU A 14 -25.72 -18.21 5.20
N TYR A 15 -25.19 -16.99 5.00
CA TYR A 15 -25.04 -16.38 3.67
C TYR A 15 -23.89 -17.02 2.88
N GLY A 16 -23.03 -17.79 3.56
CA GLY A 16 -21.91 -18.47 2.92
C GLY A 16 -20.63 -17.63 2.89
N VAL A 17 -19.83 -17.82 1.85
CA VAL A 17 -18.52 -17.19 1.71
C VAL A 17 -18.29 -16.66 0.31
N ALA A 18 -17.48 -15.61 0.19
CA ALA A 18 -16.93 -15.13 -1.08
C ALA A 18 -15.40 -15.24 -1.07
N THR A 19 -14.82 -15.58 -2.23
CA THR A 19 -13.36 -15.55 -2.41
C THR A 19 -13.00 -14.29 -3.19
N ILE A 20 -12.24 -13.41 -2.55
CA ILE A 20 -11.84 -12.12 -3.11
C ILE A 20 -10.34 -12.11 -3.35
N PRO A 21 -9.89 -11.71 -4.56
CA PRO A 21 -8.48 -11.50 -4.85
C PRO A 21 -8.03 -10.13 -4.30
N PHE A 22 -6.82 -10.07 -3.76
CA PHE A 22 -6.20 -8.82 -3.29
C PHE A 22 -4.76 -8.70 -3.84
N PRO A 23 -4.33 -7.54 -4.31
CA PRO A 23 -5.16 -6.35 -4.54
C PRO A 23 -6.33 -6.66 -5.45
N ILE A 24 -7.48 -6.00 -5.21
CA ILE A 24 -8.64 -6.18 -6.07
C ILE A 24 -8.34 -5.55 -7.44
N PRO A 25 -8.36 -6.32 -8.55
CA PRO A 25 -8.11 -5.76 -9.87
C PRO A 25 -9.21 -4.77 -10.28
N ASN A 26 -8.82 -3.67 -10.96
CA ASN A 26 -9.77 -2.63 -11.37
C ASN A 26 -10.93 -3.18 -12.23
N ASP A 27 -10.65 -4.13 -13.13
CA ASP A 27 -11.66 -4.76 -13.98
C ASP A 27 -12.60 -5.73 -13.24
N GLN A 28 -12.27 -6.12 -12.01
CA GLN A 28 -13.05 -6.99 -11.14
C GLN A 28 -13.64 -6.27 -9.94
N TYR A 29 -13.37 -4.97 -9.79
CA TYR A 29 -13.73 -4.23 -8.58
C TYR A 29 -15.22 -4.28 -8.30
N ALA A 30 -16.05 -3.89 -9.28
CA ALA A 30 -17.52 -3.92 -9.14
C ALA A 30 -18.04 -5.33 -8.80
N HIS A 31 -17.52 -6.37 -9.47
CA HIS A 31 -17.92 -7.75 -9.19
C HIS A 31 -17.56 -8.19 -7.77
N CYS A 32 -16.36 -7.82 -7.27
CA CYS A 32 -15.96 -8.13 -5.90
C CYS A 32 -16.87 -7.43 -4.88
N MET A 33 -17.25 -6.17 -5.15
CA MET A 33 -18.17 -5.43 -4.27
C MET A 33 -19.58 -6.05 -4.28
N GLU A 34 -20.11 -6.47 -5.43
CA GLU A 34 -21.38 -7.21 -5.52
C GLU A 34 -21.38 -8.51 -4.68
N LEU A 35 -20.26 -9.26 -4.69
CA LEU A 35 -20.11 -10.46 -3.87
C LEU A 35 -20.13 -10.14 -2.37
N LEU A 36 -19.47 -9.06 -1.95
CA LEU A 36 -19.45 -8.62 -0.55
C LEU A 36 -20.83 -8.10 -0.11
N GLU A 37 -21.50 -7.31 -0.97
CA GLU A 37 -22.85 -6.82 -0.72
C GLU A 37 -23.86 -7.98 -0.57
N ALA A 38 -23.75 -9.03 -1.39
CA ALA A 38 -24.60 -10.23 -1.27
C ALA A 38 -24.42 -10.96 0.07
N LEU A 39 -23.28 -10.78 0.75
CA LEU A 39 -23.02 -11.27 2.08
C LEU A 39 -23.35 -10.23 3.19
N GLU A 40 -23.83 -9.05 2.81
CA GLU A 40 -24.04 -7.90 3.72
C GLU A 40 -22.79 -7.50 4.50
N ILE A 41 -21.62 -7.49 3.85
CA ILE A 41 -20.31 -7.08 4.40
C ILE A 41 -19.59 -6.17 3.41
N GLY A 42 -18.40 -5.69 3.80
CA GLY A 42 -17.56 -4.85 2.95
C GLY A 42 -17.81 -3.36 3.16
N ASP A 43 -18.18 -2.94 4.37
CA ASP A 43 -18.28 -1.52 4.74
C ASP A 43 -16.93 -0.82 4.51
N ALA A 44 -16.95 0.39 3.94
CA ALA A 44 -15.73 1.12 3.62
C ALA A 44 -14.91 1.53 4.87
N VAL A 45 -15.55 1.58 6.05
CA VAL A 45 -14.94 2.07 7.30
C VAL A 45 -14.85 0.99 8.37
N LYS A 46 -15.92 0.18 8.51
CA LYS A 46 -16.02 -0.78 9.61
C LYS A 46 -15.34 -2.10 9.26
N ALA A 47 -14.80 -2.74 10.28
CA ALA A 47 -14.37 -4.13 10.18
C ALA A 47 -15.61 -5.04 10.31
N ASP A 48 -16.06 -5.62 9.20
CA ASP A 48 -17.25 -6.46 9.11
C ASP A 48 -17.03 -7.77 8.33
N CYS A 49 -15.85 -7.93 7.73
CA CYS A 49 -15.48 -9.11 6.96
C CYS A 49 -14.72 -10.11 7.83
N LYS A 50 -15.29 -11.27 8.14
CA LYS A 50 -14.55 -12.34 8.80
C LYS A 50 -13.68 -13.08 7.78
N VAL A 51 -12.41 -13.23 8.08
CA VAL A 51 -11.45 -13.96 7.25
C VAL A 51 -11.52 -15.45 7.62
N GLU A 52 -12.10 -16.28 6.76
CA GLU A 52 -12.15 -17.73 6.95
C GLU A 52 -10.83 -18.41 6.53
N LYS A 53 -10.19 -17.88 5.50
CA LYS A 53 -8.93 -18.41 4.96
C LYS A 53 -8.19 -17.35 4.17
N ILE A 54 -6.84 -17.35 4.26
CA ILE A 54 -5.95 -16.59 3.36
C ILE A 54 -5.02 -17.56 2.64
N ASP A 55 -4.95 -17.43 1.32
CA ASP A 55 -3.97 -18.08 0.47
C ASP A 55 -3.02 -17.04 -0.11
N SER A 56 -1.74 -17.11 0.27
CA SER A 56 -0.73 -16.11 -0.06
C SER A 56 0.67 -16.69 0.13
N LEU A 57 1.64 -16.15 -0.61
CA LEU A 57 3.07 -16.38 -0.35
C LEU A 57 3.54 -15.70 0.96
N TYR A 58 2.83 -14.69 1.43
CA TYR A 58 3.04 -14.11 2.76
C TYR A 58 2.36 -14.98 3.82
N THR A 59 3.02 -16.08 4.21
CA THR A 59 2.41 -17.05 5.12
C THR A 59 2.17 -16.52 6.53
N VAL A 60 2.81 -15.41 6.91
CA VAL A 60 2.54 -14.69 8.16
C VAL A 60 1.10 -14.17 8.22
N LEU A 61 0.48 -13.90 7.08
CA LEU A 61 -0.92 -13.42 6.99
C LEU A 61 -1.95 -14.46 7.43
N LYS A 62 -1.58 -15.74 7.56
CA LYS A 62 -2.46 -16.74 8.19
C LYS A 62 -2.86 -16.38 9.62
N ARG A 63 -2.13 -15.49 10.27
CA ARG A 63 -2.50 -14.95 11.59
C ARG A 63 -3.75 -14.09 11.59
N VAL A 64 -4.13 -13.57 10.40
CA VAL A 64 -5.36 -12.79 10.21
C VAL A 64 -6.59 -13.69 10.03
N GLU A 65 -6.41 -15.00 9.79
CA GLU A 65 -7.50 -15.95 9.70
C GLU A 65 -8.32 -15.97 11.01
N MET A 66 -9.62 -16.07 10.88
CA MET A 66 -10.63 -16.01 11.95
C MET A 66 -10.84 -14.63 12.58
N LEU A 67 -10.09 -13.60 12.17
CA LEU A 67 -10.34 -12.24 12.60
C LEU A 67 -11.40 -11.57 11.72
N THR A 68 -12.05 -10.55 12.27
CA THR A 68 -12.93 -9.65 11.53
C THR A 68 -12.15 -8.41 11.14
N VAL A 69 -12.09 -8.12 9.84
CA VAL A 69 -11.25 -7.07 9.25
C VAL A 69 -12.06 -6.13 8.38
N ASN A 70 -11.48 -4.98 8.06
CA ASN A 70 -12.00 -4.09 7.03
C ASN A 70 -11.41 -4.49 5.65
N VAL A 71 -12.25 -4.53 4.62
CA VAL A 71 -11.85 -4.96 3.28
C VAL A 71 -10.89 -3.98 2.62
N GLU A 72 -11.04 -2.67 2.86
CA GLU A 72 -10.15 -1.65 2.31
C GLU A 72 -8.74 -1.71 2.92
N GLU A 73 -8.66 -2.03 4.23
CA GLU A 73 -7.37 -2.25 4.89
C GLU A 73 -6.64 -3.47 4.30
N LEU A 74 -7.39 -4.55 4.04
CA LEU A 74 -6.80 -5.75 3.43
C LEU A 74 -6.34 -5.48 1.99
N ASN A 75 -7.12 -4.69 1.22
CA ASN A 75 -6.76 -4.28 -0.12
C ASN A 75 -5.52 -3.39 -0.14
N TYR A 76 -5.46 -2.40 0.75
CA TYR A 76 -4.30 -1.52 0.89
C TYR A 76 -3.03 -2.29 1.30
N LEU A 77 -3.14 -3.18 2.29
CA LEU A 77 -2.02 -4.03 2.70
C LEU A 77 -1.52 -4.88 1.53
N ALA A 78 -2.43 -5.45 0.75
CA ALA A 78 -2.07 -6.26 -0.40
C ALA A 78 -1.35 -5.44 -1.49
N LYS A 79 -1.80 -4.22 -1.78
CA LYS A 79 -1.12 -3.28 -2.69
C LYS A 79 0.31 -3.01 -2.21
N ARG A 80 0.51 -2.74 -0.91
CA ARG A 80 1.84 -2.55 -0.32
C ARG A 80 2.73 -3.78 -0.48
N LEU A 81 2.22 -4.95 -0.15
CA LEU A 81 2.99 -6.20 -0.21
C LEU A 81 3.30 -6.65 -1.65
N ASP A 82 2.46 -6.28 -2.62
CA ASP A 82 2.68 -6.62 -4.02
C ASP A 82 3.88 -5.88 -4.63
N SER A 83 4.25 -4.72 -4.07
CA SER A 83 5.43 -3.95 -4.49
C SER A 83 6.74 -4.44 -3.86
N PHE A 84 6.69 -5.33 -2.87
CA PHE A 84 7.87 -5.76 -2.15
C PHE A 84 8.73 -6.73 -2.98
N ASP A 85 10.03 -6.51 -2.92
CA ASP A 85 10.99 -7.49 -3.41
C ASP A 85 11.15 -8.67 -2.42
N THR A 86 12.01 -9.62 -2.77
CA THR A 86 12.22 -10.83 -1.95
C THR A 86 12.82 -10.51 -0.58
N SER A 87 13.68 -9.49 -0.48
CA SER A 87 14.31 -9.08 0.78
C SER A 87 13.29 -8.41 1.69
N GLU A 88 12.54 -7.44 1.16
CA GLU A 88 11.48 -6.74 1.87
C GLU A 88 10.38 -7.70 2.35
N ALA A 89 10.01 -8.69 1.51
CA ALA A 89 9.07 -9.72 1.87
C ALA A 89 9.55 -10.58 3.06
N ALA A 90 10.84 -10.90 3.11
CA ALA A 90 11.43 -11.63 4.23
C ALA A 90 11.49 -10.76 5.50
N GLN A 91 11.91 -9.49 5.38
CA GLN A 91 11.94 -8.52 6.46
C GLN A 91 10.54 -8.33 7.08
N PHE A 92 9.53 -8.07 6.24
CA PHE A 92 8.14 -7.92 6.68
C PHE A 92 7.65 -9.15 7.45
N GLN A 93 7.78 -10.35 6.86
CA GLN A 93 7.28 -11.58 7.48
C GLN A 93 8.01 -11.89 8.80
N ALA A 94 9.35 -11.74 8.80
CA ALA A 94 10.15 -11.99 9.98
C ALA A 94 9.86 -10.99 11.11
N MET A 95 9.69 -9.70 10.78
CA MET A 95 9.35 -8.68 11.76
C MET A 95 7.91 -8.81 12.27
N ALA A 96 6.93 -9.08 11.40
CA ALA A 96 5.56 -9.36 11.83
C ALA A 96 5.50 -10.57 12.77
N HIS A 97 6.34 -11.59 12.51
CA HIS A 97 6.45 -12.76 13.39
C HIS A 97 7.10 -12.38 14.73
N LYS A 98 8.23 -11.67 14.71
CA LYS A 98 8.97 -11.26 15.90
C LYS A 98 8.14 -10.37 16.84
N LEU A 99 7.39 -9.43 16.25
CA LEU A 99 6.54 -8.47 16.98
C LEU A 99 5.16 -9.04 17.31
N GLU A 100 4.87 -10.28 16.91
CA GLU A 100 3.58 -10.96 17.12
C GLU A 100 2.38 -10.17 16.56
N LEU A 101 2.55 -9.47 15.43
CA LEU A 101 1.50 -8.67 14.82
C LEU A 101 0.46 -9.55 14.12
N PHE A 102 -0.80 -9.16 14.24
CA PHE A 102 -1.95 -9.80 13.58
C PHE A 102 -3.04 -8.81 13.17
N GLU A 103 -3.06 -7.59 13.72
CA GLU A 103 -4.01 -6.56 13.33
C GLU A 103 -3.57 -5.90 12.01
N LEU A 104 -4.53 -5.68 11.08
CA LEU A 104 -4.22 -5.09 9.77
C LEU A 104 -3.57 -3.72 9.90
N LYS A 105 -4.03 -2.89 10.84
CA LYS A 105 -3.42 -1.59 11.12
C LYS A 105 -1.92 -1.71 11.40
N ASP A 106 -1.51 -2.61 12.26
CA ASP A 106 -0.11 -2.79 12.63
C ASP A 106 0.69 -3.40 11.49
N LEU A 107 0.10 -4.34 10.74
CA LEU A 107 0.71 -4.91 9.54
C LEU A 107 0.90 -3.84 8.44
N ILE A 108 -0.07 -2.94 8.23
CA ILE A 108 0.08 -1.81 7.32
C ILE A 108 1.23 -0.90 7.80
N ASN A 109 1.25 -0.53 9.07
CA ASN A 109 2.32 0.31 9.63
C ASN A 109 3.69 -0.34 9.48
N LEU A 110 3.79 -1.65 9.66
CA LEU A 110 5.05 -2.38 9.46
C LEU A 110 5.58 -2.28 8.03
N THR A 111 4.71 -2.16 7.01
CA THR A 111 5.16 -2.03 5.62
C THR A 111 5.96 -0.75 5.36
N PHE A 112 5.91 0.24 6.24
CA PHE A 112 6.64 1.51 6.12
C PHE A 112 7.98 1.53 6.86
N CYS A 113 8.28 0.53 7.66
CA CYS A 113 9.51 0.51 8.48
C CYS A 113 10.24 -0.84 8.50
N CYS A 114 9.66 -1.92 7.98
CA CYS A 114 10.31 -3.26 8.01
C CYS A 114 11.65 -3.30 7.28
N GLN A 115 11.90 -2.42 6.32
CA GLN A 115 13.14 -2.28 5.57
C GLN A 115 14.33 -1.84 6.44
N GLN A 116 14.08 -1.31 7.64
CA GLN A 116 15.12 -0.99 8.62
C GLN A 116 15.71 -2.25 9.26
N ALA A 117 14.96 -3.35 9.29
CA ALA A 117 15.43 -4.62 9.83
C ALA A 117 16.31 -5.36 8.81
N THR A 118 17.19 -6.23 9.29
CA THR A 118 17.98 -7.14 8.43
C THR A 118 17.49 -8.55 8.62
N ALA A 119 16.97 -9.19 7.57
CA ALA A 119 16.53 -10.57 7.58
C ALA A 119 17.51 -11.46 6.81
N ILE A 120 18.17 -12.39 7.50
CA ILE A 120 19.10 -13.34 6.89
C ILE A 120 18.36 -14.64 6.57
N THR A 121 18.12 -14.87 5.29
CA THR A 121 17.50 -16.09 4.77
C THR A 121 18.52 -17.09 4.28
N ASN A 122 19.74 -16.63 3.96
CA ASN A 122 20.84 -17.45 3.46
C ASN A 122 22.19 -17.05 4.09
N PHE A 123 22.74 -17.90 4.94
CA PHE A 123 24.03 -17.68 5.60
C PHE A 123 25.25 -18.05 4.74
N SER A 124 25.05 -18.58 3.53
CA SER A 124 26.17 -18.95 2.64
C SER A 124 26.71 -17.75 1.85
N ASP A 125 25.99 -16.62 1.81
CA ASP A 125 26.36 -15.39 1.11
C ASP A 125 26.49 -14.22 2.08
N LEU A 126 27.61 -14.20 2.81
CA LEU A 126 27.87 -13.15 3.79
C LEU A 126 28.13 -11.78 3.14
N ASP A 127 28.60 -11.74 1.89
CA ASP A 127 28.81 -10.47 1.19
C ASP A 127 27.46 -9.78 0.94
N ALA A 128 26.46 -10.51 0.43
CA ALA A 128 25.09 -10.00 0.26
C ALA A 128 24.49 -9.56 1.60
N VAL A 129 24.59 -10.40 2.64
CA VAL A 129 24.09 -10.07 3.98
C VAL A 129 24.67 -8.76 4.52
N GLY A 130 25.99 -8.56 4.37
CA GLY A 130 26.63 -7.37 4.87
C GLY A 130 26.28 -6.11 4.11
N ARG A 131 26.06 -6.21 2.79
CA ARG A 131 25.57 -5.10 1.94
C ARG A 131 24.14 -4.72 2.32
N ASP A 132 23.26 -5.70 2.42
CA ASP A 132 21.86 -5.48 2.81
C ASP A 132 21.78 -4.84 4.21
N HIS A 133 22.56 -5.36 5.17
CA HIS A 133 22.60 -4.78 6.51
C HIS A 133 23.08 -3.33 6.48
N TYR A 134 24.13 -3.04 5.72
CA TYR A 134 24.63 -1.67 5.58
C TYR A 134 23.56 -0.74 5.00
N MET A 135 22.90 -1.15 3.90
CA MET A 135 21.83 -0.36 3.29
C MET A 135 20.65 -0.15 4.24
N ASN A 136 20.22 -1.20 4.96
CA ASN A 136 19.11 -1.10 5.92
C ASN A 136 19.39 -0.09 7.05
N LEU A 137 20.64 0.04 7.47
CA LEU A 137 21.06 1.05 8.46
C LEU A 137 21.10 2.48 7.89
N HIS A 138 21.15 2.63 6.56
CA HIS A 138 21.28 3.91 5.85
C HIS A 138 20.04 4.28 5.03
N GLY A 139 18.84 3.80 5.44
CA GLY A 139 17.59 4.17 4.81
C GLY A 139 17.35 3.51 3.43
N GLY A 140 17.94 2.33 3.21
CA GLY A 140 17.72 1.53 1.99
C GLY A 140 18.58 1.94 0.80
N SER A 141 19.49 2.92 0.95
CA SER A 141 20.37 3.37 -0.14
C SER A 141 21.80 3.59 0.32
N ALA A 142 22.75 3.26 -0.56
CA ALA A 142 24.15 3.58 -0.40
C ALA A 142 24.78 3.89 -1.76
N SER A 143 25.75 4.80 -1.81
CA SER A 143 26.47 5.06 -3.05
C SER A 143 27.35 3.86 -3.46
N VAL A 144 27.60 3.75 -4.76
CA VAL A 144 28.50 2.71 -5.30
C VAL A 144 29.89 2.79 -4.66
N ASP A 145 30.36 4.00 -4.38
CA ASP A 145 31.69 4.21 -3.74
C ASP A 145 31.71 3.73 -2.29
N GLU A 146 30.62 3.87 -1.55
CA GLU A 146 30.49 3.35 -0.18
C GLU A 146 30.46 1.83 -0.19
N LEU A 147 29.63 1.23 -1.05
CA LEU A 147 29.55 -0.22 -1.18
C LEU A 147 30.86 -0.86 -1.65
N ASN A 148 31.61 -0.20 -2.53
CA ASN A 148 32.92 -0.69 -2.97
C ASN A 148 34.01 -0.63 -1.88
N LYS A 149 33.84 0.23 -0.87
CA LYS A 149 34.77 0.35 0.27
C LYS A 149 34.33 -0.50 1.46
N LEU A 150 33.13 -1.02 1.44
CA LEU A 150 32.57 -1.82 2.52
C LEU A 150 33.22 -3.19 2.55
N ASP A 151 33.73 -3.61 3.71
CA ASP A 151 34.03 -5.00 4.00
C ASP A 151 32.72 -5.70 4.39
N SER A 152 32.00 -6.16 3.37
CA SER A 152 30.66 -6.70 3.53
C SER A 152 30.65 -7.98 4.35
N GLU A 153 31.63 -8.89 4.13
CA GLU A 153 31.72 -10.13 4.91
C GLU A 153 32.00 -9.85 6.39
N GLU A 154 32.90 -8.93 6.69
CA GLU A 154 33.18 -8.55 8.07
C GLU A 154 31.97 -7.86 8.73
N THR A 155 31.24 -7.05 7.96
CA THR A 155 30.00 -6.42 8.41
C THR A 155 28.93 -7.46 8.78
N ALA A 156 28.76 -8.47 7.93
CA ALA A 156 27.86 -9.60 8.22
C ALA A 156 28.29 -10.39 9.45
N ARG A 157 29.59 -10.69 9.59
CA ARG A 157 30.13 -11.42 10.76
C ARG A 157 29.85 -10.67 12.05
N ARG A 158 30.12 -9.35 12.09
CA ARG A 158 29.84 -8.52 13.27
C ARG A 158 28.36 -8.51 13.63
N LEU A 159 27.46 -8.42 12.63
CA LEU A 159 26.03 -8.53 12.85
C LEU A 159 25.68 -9.87 13.53
N ILE A 160 26.15 -10.98 12.98
CA ILE A 160 25.88 -12.33 13.48
C ILE A 160 26.45 -12.51 14.89
N GLU A 161 27.68 -12.07 15.12
CA GLU A 161 28.38 -12.17 16.42
C GLU A 161 27.75 -11.28 17.49
N SER A 162 27.00 -10.23 17.11
CA SER A 162 26.28 -9.37 18.05
C SER A 162 25.25 -10.14 18.91
N GLY A 163 24.79 -11.29 18.42
CA GLY A 163 23.86 -12.20 19.13
C GLY A 163 22.43 -11.68 19.27
N GLY A 164 22.09 -10.52 18.63
CA GLY A 164 20.75 -9.91 18.72
C GLY A 164 19.70 -10.49 17.76
N GLY A 165 20.06 -11.52 16.97
CA GLY A 165 19.16 -12.12 15.98
C GLY A 165 18.03 -12.94 16.59
N THR A 166 16.82 -12.78 16.08
CA THR A 166 15.65 -13.58 16.41
C THR A 166 15.39 -14.61 15.32
N ILE A 167 15.34 -15.89 15.68
CA ILE A 167 15.03 -16.97 14.73
C ILE A 167 13.51 -16.97 14.47
N THR A 168 13.14 -16.90 13.19
CA THR A 168 11.75 -16.96 12.72
C THR A 168 11.59 -18.00 11.62
N PRO A 169 10.38 -18.40 11.24
CA PRO A 169 10.15 -19.25 10.06
C PRO A 169 10.65 -18.65 8.73
N TYR A 170 10.94 -17.35 8.73
CA TYR A 170 11.30 -16.55 7.54
C TYR A 170 12.78 -16.17 7.52
N GLY A 171 13.58 -16.70 8.44
CA GLY A 171 15.00 -16.42 8.57
C GLY A 171 15.35 -15.87 9.95
N VAL A 172 16.61 -15.45 10.11
CA VAL A 172 17.08 -14.78 11.33
C VAL A 172 16.97 -13.27 11.13
N VAL A 173 16.20 -12.59 11.98
CA VAL A 173 15.96 -11.16 11.86
C VAL A 173 16.63 -10.37 12.98
N TYR A 174 17.32 -9.31 12.59
CA TYR A 174 17.90 -8.27 13.43
C TYR A 174 17.09 -7.00 13.23
N ASP A 175 16.45 -6.49 14.29
CA ASP A 175 15.57 -5.31 14.16
C ASP A 175 16.32 -3.98 13.99
N ASN A 176 17.63 -3.95 14.21
CA ASN A 176 18.47 -2.76 14.06
C ASN A 176 17.96 -1.53 14.86
N GLY A 177 17.16 -1.75 15.90
CA GLY A 177 16.53 -0.67 16.67
C GLY A 177 15.28 -0.08 16.00
N MET A 178 14.73 -0.73 14.95
CA MET A 178 13.49 -0.36 14.29
C MET A 178 12.37 -0.19 15.33
N LYS A 179 11.57 0.84 15.13
CA LYS A 179 10.34 1.07 15.89
C LYS A 179 9.16 1.01 14.94
N LEU A 180 8.08 0.37 15.37
CA LEU A 180 6.83 0.38 14.61
C LEU A 180 6.27 1.81 14.61
N GLU A 181 6.35 2.46 13.46
CA GLU A 181 5.81 3.80 13.25
C GLU A 181 4.31 3.73 13.02
N GLN A 182 3.57 4.71 13.57
CA GLN A 182 2.11 4.80 13.41
C GLN A 182 1.78 5.78 12.28
N VAL A 183 2.17 5.43 11.04
CA VAL A 183 1.91 6.23 9.82
C VAL A 183 0.45 6.13 9.42
N TYR A 184 -0.14 4.96 9.58
CA TYR A 184 -1.56 4.69 9.38
C TYR A 184 -2.29 4.73 10.74
N ASP A 185 -3.28 5.57 10.86
CA ASP A 185 -4.04 5.79 12.09
C ASP A 185 -5.21 4.82 12.32
N GLY A 186 -5.57 4.03 11.28
CA GLY A 186 -6.71 3.13 11.24
C GLY A 186 -7.84 3.66 10.35
N ARG A 187 -7.70 4.85 9.74
CA ARG A 187 -8.72 5.44 8.88
C ARG A 187 -8.17 6.02 7.59
N PHE A 188 -7.19 6.95 7.66
CA PHE A 188 -6.63 7.63 6.50
C PHE A 188 -5.40 6.89 6.01
N PHE A 189 -5.49 6.31 4.81
CA PHE A 189 -4.36 5.61 4.23
C PHE A 189 -3.24 6.57 3.88
N PRO A 190 -1.97 6.27 4.21
CA PRO A 190 -0.84 7.02 3.72
C PRO A 190 -0.78 7.03 2.20
N CYS A 191 -0.22 8.10 1.61
CA CYS A 191 -0.01 8.17 0.18
C CYS A 191 0.89 7.03 -0.29
N TYR A 192 0.42 6.27 -1.28
CA TYR A 192 1.17 5.17 -1.86
C TYR A 192 0.71 4.88 -3.29
N TYR A 193 1.61 5.03 -4.23
CA TYR A 193 1.39 4.74 -5.64
C TYR A 193 1.57 3.24 -5.89
N TYR A 194 0.48 2.56 -6.20
CA TYR A 194 0.51 1.11 -6.52
C TYR A 194 0.59 0.86 -8.03
N GLU A 195 -0.20 1.58 -8.78
CA GLU A 195 -0.28 1.49 -10.23
C GLU A 195 0.06 2.84 -10.87
N PRO A 196 0.53 2.87 -12.13
CA PRO A 196 0.66 4.12 -12.86
C PRO A 196 -0.68 4.87 -12.86
N ASN A 197 -0.64 6.15 -12.58
CA ASN A 197 -1.81 7.02 -12.59
C ASN A 197 -1.49 8.31 -13.35
N ALA A 198 -2.49 8.91 -13.98
CA ALA A 198 -2.32 10.14 -14.74
C ALA A 198 -2.35 11.37 -13.83
N ILE A 199 -3.16 11.35 -12.77
CA ILE A 199 -3.35 12.47 -11.85
C ILE A 199 -3.47 11.93 -10.43
N THR A 200 -2.71 12.51 -9.49
CA THR A 200 -2.88 12.27 -8.06
C THR A 200 -3.47 13.49 -7.40
N VAL A 201 -4.57 13.31 -6.69
CA VAL A 201 -5.23 14.37 -5.93
C VAL A 201 -5.30 14.05 -4.44
N ALA A 202 -4.99 15.06 -3.63
CA ALA A 202 -5.29 15.07 -2.21
C ALA A 202 -6.70 15.65 -2.02
N VAL A 203 -7.53 14.90 -1.30
CA VAL A 203 -8.93 15.29 -1.04
C VAL A 203 -9.12 15.52 0.45
N THR A 204 -9.67 16.68 0.79
CA THR A 204 -10.05 17.06 2.16
C THR A 204 -11.48 17.61 2.18
N SER A 205 -12.08 17.69 3.38
CA SER A 205 -13.40 18.31 3.53
C SER A 205 -13.31 19.84 3.51
N LYS A 206 -14.21 20.49 2.78
CA LYS A 206 -14.38 21.96 2.84
C LYS A 206 -14.86 22.44 4.21
N ARG A 207 -15.49 21.57 5.01
CA ARG A 207 -15.98 21.89 6.36
C ARG A 207 -14.85 21.98 7.37
N GLU A 208 -13.72 21.33 7.08
CA GLU A 208 -12.54 21.30 7.95
C GLU A 208 -11.32 21.84 7.19
N PRO A 209 -11.33 23.12 6.78
CA PRO A 209 -10.32 23.67 5.86
C PRO A 209 -8.92 23.77 6.47
N GLU A 210 -8.79 23.66 7.79
CA GLU A 210 -7.51 23.70 8.51
C GLU A 210 -6.92 22.30 8.76
N ASP A 211 -7.68 21.25 8.43
CA ASP A 211 -7.20 19.88 8.56
C ASP A 211 -6.24 19.56 7.42
N THR A 212 -4.97 19.38 7.76
CA THR A 212 -3.90 18.99 6.84
C THR A 212 -3.38 17.58 7.12
N GLU A 213 -3.93 16.89 8.11
CA GLU A 213 -3.48 15.56 8.54
C GLU A 213 -4.37 14.45 7.96
N HIS A 214 -5.68 14.73 7.77
CA HIS A 214 -6.67 13.75 7.33
C HIS A 214 -6.94 13.86 5.82
N ILE A 215 -5.98 13.38 5.02
CA ILE A 215 -6.04 13.44 3.56
C ILE A 215 -6.53 12.11 2.99
N THR A 216 -7.51 12.17 2.08
CA THR A 216 -7.87 11.03 1.24
C THR A 216 -7.14 11.16 -0.09
N TRP A 217 -6.27 10.21 -0.38
CA TRP A 217 -5.50 10.16 -1.62
C TRP A 217 -6.26 9.41 -2.70
N LEU A 218 -6.38 10.01 -3.89
CA LEU A 218 -6.99 9.39 -5.07
C LEU A 218 -5.98 9.39 -6.22
N PHE A 219 -5.83 8.25 -6.86
CA PHE A 219 -4.89 7.98 -7.95
C PHE A 219 -5.67 7.74 -9.25
N LEU A 220 -6.00 8.83 -9.93
CA LEU A 220 -6.86 8.81 -11.11
C LEU A 220 -6.12 8.34 -12.37
N PRO A 221 -6.77 7.55 -13.26
CA PRO A 221 -8.20 7.22 -13.24
C PRO A 221 -8.54 6.08 -12.27
N MET A 222 -9.69 6.18 -11.63
CA MET A 222 -10.24 5.17 -10.72
C MET A 222 -11.67 4.80 -11.12
N VAL A 223 -12.15 3.63 -10.70
CA VAL A 223 -13.55 3.25 -10.81
C VAL A 223 -14.37 4.14 -9.87
N GLN A 224 -15.53 4.60 -10.31
CA GLN A 224 -16.36 5.54 -9.53
C GLN A 224 -16.72 4.99 -8.14
N GLU A 225 -17.03 3.72 -8.04
CA GLU A 225 -17.35 3.07 -6.78
C GLU A 225 -16.17 3.09 -5.80
N GLU A 226 -14.94 2.90 -6.29
CA GLU A 226 -13.73 2.99 -5.46
C GLU A 226 -13.51 4.43 -4.95
N ILE A 227 -13.77 5.44 -5.80
CA ILE A 227 -13.74 6.85 -5.40
C ILE A 227 -14.75 7.12 -4.29
N ASP A 228 -16.00 6.70 -4.48
CA ASP A 228 -17.08 6.92 -3.52
C ASP A 228 -16.78 6.28 -2.16
N ARG A 229 -16.20 5.09 -2.16
CA ARG A 229 -15.77 4.37 -0.96
C ARG A 229 -14.59 5.06 -0.26
N ALA A 230 -13.61 5.55 -1.03
CA ALA A 230 -12.49 6.32 -0.49
C ALA A 230 -12.97 7.62 0.18
N LEU A 231 -13.89 8.36 -0.46
CA LEU A 231 -14.49 9.55 0.10
C LEU A 231 -15.29 9.26 1.39
N LEU A 232 -16.11 8.20 1.37
CA LEU A 232 -16.86 7.76 2.54
C LEU A 232 -15.94 7.40 3.70
N ARG A 233 -14.84 6.71 3.42
CA ARG A 233 -13.80 6.42 4.41
C ARG A 233 -13.17 7.70 4.96
N GLY A 234 -12.92 8.69 4.10
CA GLY A 234 -12.46 10.03 4.47
C GLY A 234 -13.48 10.87 5.25
N GLY A 235 -14.73 10.37 5.43
CA GLY A 235 -15.80 11.10 6.11
C GLY A 235 -16.54 12.10 5.22
N ILE A 236 -16.26 12.09 3.91
CA ILE A 236 -16.87 12.98 2.92
C ILE A 236 -18.08 12.24 2.32
N THR A 237 -19.27 12.68 2.66
CA THR A 237 -20.54 12.06 2.22
C THR A 237 -21.26 12.87 1.14
N ASP A 238 -20.75 14.05 0.81
CA ASP A 238 -21.33 14.96 -0.17
C ASP A 238 -20.22 15.46 -1.10
N SER A 239 -20.38 15.25 -2.39
CA SER A 239 -19.42 15.71 -3.40
C SER A 239 -19.23 17.23 -3.42
N ALA A 240 -20.19 18.00 -2.93
CA ALA A 240 -20.06 19.45 -2.77
C ALA A 240 -19.08 19.85 -1.64
N ASP A 241 -18.81 18.94 -0.71
CA ASP A 241 -17.88 19.15 0.41
C ASP A 241 -16.41 18.81 0.07
N VAL A 242 -16.14 18.35 -1.16
CA VAL A 242 -14.81 17.97 -1.63
C VAL A 242 -13.97 19.20 -1.91
N ARG A 243 -12.79 19.29 -1.27
CA ARG A 243 -11.71 20.21 -1.63
C ARG A 243 -10.60 19.40 -2.28
N LEU A 244 -10.17 19.83 -3.47
CA LEU A 244 -9.15 19.16 -4.26
C LEU A 244 -7.83 19.93 -4.22
N GLN A 245 -6.73 19.20 -4.12
CA GLN A 245 -5.38 19.72 -4.32
C GLN A 245 -4.65 18.77 -5.27
N LEU A 246 -4.08 19.32 -6.35
CA LEU A 246 -3.21 18.56 -7.25
C LEU A 246 -1.91 18.26 -6.52
N GLU A 247 -1.55 16.97 -6.43
CA GLU A 247 -0.31 16.53 -5.78
C GLU A 247 0.74 16.14 -6.82
N ASP A 248 0.33 15.38 -7.84
CA ASP A 248 1.20 14.94 -8.93
C ASP A 248 0.38 14.78 -10.21
N SER A 249 1.03 14.96 -11.36
CA SER A 249 0.43 14.81 -12.67
C SER A 249 1.45 14.29 -13.69
N GLN A 250 1.00 13.34 -14.51
CA GLN A 250 1.72 12.84 -15.67
C GLN A 250 1.24 13.52 -16.97
N LEU A 251 0.36 14.52 -16.86
CA LEU A 251 -0.13 15.27 -18.01
C LEU A 251 0.95 16.23 -18.53
N PRO A 252 0.85 16.65 -19.81
CA PRO A 252 1.68 17.74 -20.33
C PRO A 252 1.52 19.02 -19.50
N ASN A 253 2.61 19.74 -19.27
CA ASN A 253 2.61 20.98 -18.49
C ASN A 253 1.58 22.02 -18.98
N GLU A 254 1.29 22.03 -20.29
CA GLU A 254 0.30 22.92 -20.92
C GLU A 254 -1.12 22.62 -20.43
N VAL A 255 -1.40 21.37 -20.10
CA VAL A 255 -2.69 20.94 -19.53
C VAL A 255 -2.75 21.27 -18.03
N ASP A 256 -1.67 20.95 -17.28
CA ASP A 256 -1.60 21.22 -15.84
C ASP A 256 -1.83 22.71 -15.50
N VAL A 257 -1.26 23.61 -16.31
CA VAL A 257 -1.42 25.06 -16.13
C VAL A 257 -2.88 25.54 -16.32
N LEU A 258 -3.69 24.74 -17.02
CA LEU A 258 -5.12 25.05 -17.24
C LEU A 258 -6.02 24.52 -16.13
N LEU A 259 -5.54 23.62 -15.28
CA LEU A 259 -6.32 23.06 -14.18
C LEU A 259 -6.46 24.08 -13.05
N ASP A 260 -7.70 24.50 -12.79
CA ASP A 260 -8.05 25.36 -11.65
C ASP A 260 -8.75 24.50 -10.59
N MET A 261 -7.97 23.98 -9.64
CA MET A 261 -8.46 23.05 -8.60
C MET A 261 -9.57 23.63 -7.72
N GLU A 262 -9.78 24.95 -7.72
CA GLU A 262 -10.91 25.56 -7.02
C GLU A 262 -12.23 25.43 -7.81
N ARG A 263 -12.15 25.18 -9.12
CA ARG A 263 -13.29 25.07 -10.04
C ARG A 263 -13.52 23.66 -10.55
N GLU A 264 -12.47 22.85 -10.55
CA GLU A 264 -12.55 21.46 -10.99
C GLU A 264 -13.40 20.63 -10.03
N ASN A 265 -14.03 19.60 -10.57
CA ASN A 265 -14.67 18.56 -9.80
C ASN A 265 -14.03 17.21 -10.05
N LEU A 266 -14.22 16.30 -9.12
CA LEU A 266 -13.55 15.00 -9.14
C LEU A 266 -13.96 14.14 -10.36
N SER A 267 -15.22 14.26 -10.82
CA SER A 267 -15.71 13.52 -11.99
C SER A 267 -15.00 13.97 -13.28
N ASP A 268 -14.83 15.28 -13.45
CA ASP A 268 -14.15 15.82 -14.64
C ASP A 268 -12.65 15.49 -14.63
N LEU A 269 -12.01 15.57 -13.47
CA LEU A 269 -10.61 15.14 -13.31
C LEU A 269 -10.43 13.64 -13.59
N ASN A 270 -11.35 12.80 -13.12
CA ASN A 270 -11.30 11.37 -13.40
C ASN A 270 -11.52 11.07 -14.89
N ALA A 271 -12.42 11.80 -15.55
CA ALA A 271 -12.64 11.68 -16.99
C ALA A 271 -11.41 12.16 -17.81
N LEU A 272 -10.76 13.24 -17.38
CA LEU A 272 -9.51 13.70 -17.98
C LEU A 272 -8.39 12.67 -17.82
N ALA A 273 -8.23 12.09 -16.63
CA ALA A 273 -7.26 11.04 -16.36
C ALA A 273 -7.53 9.80 -17.23
N GLN A 274 -8.79 9.36 -17.39
CA GLN A 274 -9.17 8.26 -18.29
C GLN A 274 -8.83 8.56 -19.75
N ALA A 275 -9.06 9.81 -20.19
CA ALA A 275 -8.70 10.22 -21.54
C ALA A 275 -7.18 10.20 -21.75
N ALA A 276 -6.40 10.67 -20.79
CA ALA A 276 -4.94 10.66 -20.82
C ALA A 276 -4.38 9.23 -20.84
N ASP A 277 -4.88 8.35 -20.00
CA ASP A 277 -4.47 6.94 -19.94
C ASP A 277 -4.77 6.18 -21.26
N SER A 278 -5.82 6.59 -21.97
CA SER A 278 -6.16 6.04 -23.29
C SER A 278 -5.24 6.50 -24.43
N LEU A 279 -4.45 7.57 -24.22
CA LEU A 279 -3.50 8.07 -25.20
C LEU A 279 -2.18 7.31 -25.06
N SER A 280 -1.62 6.82 -26.17
CA SER A 280 -0.27 6.25 -26.14
C SER A 280 0.76 7.33 -25.81
N ASP A 281 1.84 6.96 -25.12
CA ASP A 281 2.97 7.87 -24.79
C ASP A 281 3.48 8.66 -26.01
N SER A 282 3.43 8.04 -27.20
CA SER A 282 3.75 8.70 -28.45
C SER A 282 2.77 9.81 -28.85
N CYS A 283 1.51 9.75 -28.47
CA CYS A 283 0.53 10.81 -28.73
C CYS A 283 0.72 12.00 -27.79
N LEU A 284 1.08 11.77 -26.55
CA LEU A 284 1.37 12.83 -25.57
C LEU A 284 2.63 13.61 -25.93
N LEU A 285 3.68 12.93 -26.42
CA LEU A 285 4.91 13.56 -26.89
C LEU A 285 4.71 14.39 -28.18
N TYR A 286 3.84 13.97 -29.12
CA TYR A 286 3.56 14.72 -30.34
C TYR A 286 2.79 16.02 -30.11
N THR A 287 2.06 16.16 -29.01
CA THR A 287 1.36 17.40 -28.67
C THR A 287 2.31 18.45 -28.09
N SER A 288 3.38 18.05 -27.40
CA SER A 288 4.38 18.96 -26.84
C SER A 288 5.33 19.51 -27.94
N ASP A 289 5.69 18.70 -28.97
CA ASP A 289 6.57 19.11 -30.05
C ASP A 289 5.85 19.94 -31.16
N ALA A 290 4.52 19.98 -31.16
CA ALA A 290 3.76 20.75 -32.16
C ALA A 290 3.47 22.21 -31.71
N ALA A 291 3.93 22.59 -30.51
CA ALA A 291 3.74 23.94 -29.94
C ALA A 291 5.01 24.82 -29.99
N ASP A 292 6.11 24.35 -30.61
CA ASP A 292 7.34 25.13 -30.86
C ASP A 292 7.38 25.76 -32.30
#